data_4c1a5a33dce35c14a1c9315336e429d1
#
_entry.id   4c1a5a33dce35c14a1c9315336e429d1
#
_cell.length_a   1.000
_cell.length_b   1.000
_cell.length_c   1.000
_cell.angle_alpha   90.00
_cell.angle_beta   90.00
_cell.angle_gamma   90.00
#
_symmetry.space_group_name_H-M   'P 1'
#
loop_
_entity.id
_entity.type
_entity.pdbx_description
1 polymer ?
#
loop_
_entity_poly.entity_id
_entity_poly.type
_entity_poly.pdbx_seq_one_letter_code
_entity_poly.pdbx_strand_id
1 'polypeptide(L)'
;SHEWRLEETMSFIQSNNLGTPSPCLLFPYKDAHHEVVFKSDDPEAFRLLGGDNPTVEIPSMENEWLGMNGVQAQYTSEQQALPLPFPDTEKKEISIPPKTTQRIIVLLECEWFETEYTLYAVHPKNGRQRTITGTLQSKMPGKCYIARENIK
;
A
#
# COMPACT_ATOMS: atom_id res chain seq x y z
N SER A 1 6.65 -1.83 15.32
CA SER A 1 6.35 -0.42 15.38
C SER A 1 5.26 -0.04 14.40
N HIS A 2 4.60 1.06 14.64
CA HIS A 2 3.38 1.45 13.95
C HIS A 2 3.35 2.97 13.82
N GLU A 3 3.14 3.47 12.61
CA GLU A 3 3.21 4.89 12.30
C GLU A 3 2.15 5.28 11.28
N TRP A 4 1.57 6.48 11.43
CA TRP A 4 0.65 7.07 10.49
C TRP A 4 1.31 8.22 9.77
N ARG A 5 1.17 8.27 8.43
CA ARG A 5 1.70 9.36 7.60
C ARG A 5 0.67 9.79 6.57
N LEU A 6 0.59 11.10 6.32
CA LEU A 6 -0.19 11.64 5.21
C LEU A 6 0.70 11.71 3.97
N GLU A 7 0.21 11.17 2.87
CA GLU A 7 0.89 11.21 1.58
C GLU A 7 0.02 11.92 0.55
N GLU A 8 0.59 12.90 -0.14
CA GLU A 8 -0.06 13.53 -1.28
C GLU A 8 -0.04 12.57 -2.46
N THR A 9 -1.21 12.23 -2.98
CA THR A 9 -1.34 11.33 -4.12
C THR A 9 -1.65 12.05 -5.41
N MET A 10 -2.26 13.23 -5.32
CA MET A 10 -2.73 13.99 -6.47
C MET A 10 -2.87 15.46 -6.11
N SER A 11 -2.48 16.34 -7.03
CA SER A 11 -2.71 17.77 -6.91
C SER A 11 -3.02 18.33 -8.31
N PHE A 12 -4.09 19.08 -8.41
CA PHE A 12 -4.48 19.71 -9.68
C PHE A 12 -5.30 20.98 -9.47
N ILE A 13 -5.44 21.77 -10.52
CA ILE A 13 -6.22 22.98 -10.51
C ILE A 13 -7.50 22.76 -11.32
N GLN A 14 -8.64 23.10 -10.73
CA GLN A 14 -9.96 22.96 -11.35
C GLN A 14 -10.67 24.31 -11.35
N SER A 15 -11.15 24.73 -12.53
CA SER A 15 -11.91 25.98 -12.70
C SER A 15 -13.36 25.68 -12.99
N ASN A 16 -14.25 26.49 -12.42
CA ASN A 16 -15.66 26.52 -12.78
C ASN A 16 -16.04 27.93 -13.24
N ASN A 17 -16.27 28.08 -14.52
CA ASN A 17 -16.63 29.38 -15.13
C ASN A 17 -18.14 29.57 -15.25
N LEU A 18 -18.92 28.62 -14.77
CA LEU A 18 -20.40 28.65 -14.81
C LEU A 18 -20.96 29.48 -13.65
N GLY A 19 -22.21 29.89 -13.78
CA GLY A 19 -22.94 30.58 -12.71
C GLY A 19 -23.54 29.64 -11.66
N THR A 20 -23.34 28.33 -11.79
CA THR A 20 -23.83 27.30 -10.88
C THR A 20 -22.69 26.39 -10.44
N PRO A 21 -22.80 25.73 -9.27
CA PRO A 21 -21.79 24.76 -8.84
C PRO A 21 -21.58 23.66 -9.88
N SER A 22 -20.33 23.21 -10.01
CA SER A 22 -19.94 22.16 -10.96
C SER A 22 -19.36 20.95 -10.21
N PRO A 23 -19.78 19.72 -10.54
CA PRO A 23 -19.23 18.53 -9.90
C PRO A 23 -17.81 18.25 -10.39
N CYS A 24 -16.99 17.73 -9.49
CA CYS A 24 -15.66 17.23 -9.79
C CYS A 24 -15.50 15.84 -9.18
N LEU A 25 -15.28 14.85 -10.03
CA LEU A 25 -15.16 13.46 -9.61
C LEU A 25 -13.72 13.09 -9.37
N LEU A 26 -13.44 12.49 -8.21
CA LEU A 26 -12.10 12.09 -7.79
C LEU A 26 -12.03 10.58 -7.58
N PHE A 27 -10.87 10.01 -7.89
CA PHE A 27 -10.57 8.59 -7.68
C PHE A 27 -9.33 8.48 -6.80
N PRO A 28 -9.46 8.68 -5.48
CA PRO A 28 -8.30 8.82 -4.59
C PRO A 28 -7.42 7.59 -4.49
N TYR A 29 -7.97 6.41 -4.77
CA TYR A 29 -7.25 5.14 -4.64
C TYR A 29 -6.78 4.55 -5.97
N LYS A 30 -6.88 5.27 -7.07
CA LYS A 30 -6.59 4.78 -8.41
C LYS A 30 -5.20 4.14 -8.54
N ASP A 31 -4.18 4.78 -7.95
CA ASP A 31 -2.80 4.34 -8.01
C ASP A 31 -2.28 3.87 -6.64
N ALA A 32 -3.18 3.65 -5.69
CA ALA A 32 -2.81 3.18 -4.36
C ALA A 32 -2.50 1.68 -4.36
N HIS A 33 -1.51 1.30 -3.58
CA HIS A 33 -1.05 -0.09 -3.46
C HIS A 33 -0.77 -0.43 -2.01
N HIS A 34 -1.02 -1.70 -1.65
CA HIS A 34 -0.42 -2.29 -0.47
C HIS A 34 1.04 -2.58 -0.79
N GLU A 35 1.94 -2.14 0.07
CA GLU A 35 3.36 -2.43 -0.06
C GLU A 35 3.81 -3.31 1.09
N VAL A 36 4.50 -4.40 0.77
CA VAL A 36 5.04 -5.32 1.75
C VAL A 36 6.50 -5.59 1.39
N VAL A 37 7.38 -5.36 2.36
CA VAL A 37 8.81 -5.61 2.20
C VAL A 37 9.26 -6.60 3.26
N PHE A 38 9.87 -7.70 2.82
CA PHE A 38 10.49 -8.68 3.71
C PHE A 38 12.00 -8.45 3.73
N LYS A 39 12.55 -8.27 4.92
CA LYS A 39 13.99 -8.20 5.14
C LYS A 39 14.40 -9.44 5.91
N SER A 40 15.25 -10.26 5.30
CA SER A 40 15.74 -11.47 5.92
C SER A 40 17.12 -11.25 6.56
N ASP A 41 17.33 -11.91 7.69
CA ASP A 41 18.67 -11.96 8.33
C ASP A 41 19.64 -12.84 7.53
N ASP A 42 19.09 -13.70 6.66
CA ASP A 42 19.85 -14.53 5.73
C ASP A 42 19.22 -14.43 4.33
N PRO A 43 19.56 -13.40 3.56
CA PRO A 43 18.96 -13.16 2.24
C PRO A 43 19.17 -14.31 1.25
N GLU A 44 20.30 -14.98 1.30
CA GLU A 44 20.61 -16.08 0.40
C GLU A 44 19.73 -17.29 0.67
N ALA A 45 19.54 -17.65 1.94
CA ALA A 45 18.64 -18.72 2.32
C ALA A 45 17.19 -18.39 1.96
N PHE A 46 16.76 -17.17 2.16
CA PHE A 46 15.41 -16.71 1.77
C PHE A 46 15.18 -16.89 0.26
N ARG A 47 16.14 -16.49 -0.56
CA ARG A 47 16.07 -16.63 -2.02
C ARG A 47 15.98 -18.09 -2.46
N LEU A 48 16.63 -19.01 -1.76
CA LEU A 48 16.61 -20.44 -2.10
C LEU A 48 15.28 -21.12 -1.82
N LEU A 49 14.40 -20.52 -1.04
CA LEU A 49 13.10 -21.10 -0.70
C LEU A 49 12.14 -21.22 -1.88
N GLY A 50 12.19 -20.30 -2.82
CA GLY A 50 11.21 -20.28 -3.92
C GLY A 50 11.74 -19.79 -5.25
N GLY A 51 13.05 -19.81 -5.47
CA GLY A 51 13.65 -19.32 -6.71
C GLY A 51 13.71 -17.80 -6.75
N ASP A 52 13.65 -17.23 -7.96
CA ASP A 52 13.83 -15.78 -8.15
C ASP A 52 12.66 -14.94 -7.63
N ASN A 53 11.45 -15.50 -7.65
CA ASN A 53 10.24 -14.81 -7.21
C ASN A 53 9.42 -15.73 -6.29
N PRO A 54 9.87 -15.97 -5.06
CA PRO A 54 9.14 -16.83 -4.14
C PRO A 54 7.78 -16.26 -3.79
N THR A 55 6.79 -17.12 -3.61
CA THR A 55 5.47 -16.76 -3.14
C THR A 55 5.36 -17.13 -1.67
N VAL A 56 4.98 -16.16 -0.85
CA VAL A 56 4.78 -16.37 0.59
C VAL A 56 3.34 -16.03 0.93
N GLU A 57 2.67 -16.94 1.64
CA GLU A 57 1.34 -16.69 2.17
C GLU A 57 1.45 -15.83 3.42
N ILE A 58 0.69 -14.73 3.45
CA ILE A 58 0.62 -13.87 4.62
C ILE A 58 -0.40 -14.48 5.58
N PRO A 59 0.00 -14.85 6.82
CA PRO A 59 -0.90 -15.47 7.79
C PRO A 59 -2.10 -14.59 8.12
N SER A 60 -3.25 -15.21 8.40
CA SER A 60 -4.50 -14.49 8.65
C SER A 60 -4.46 -13.54 9.84
N MET A 61 -3.66 -13.83 10.85
CA MET A 61 -3.48 -12.93 12.00
C MET A 61 -2.82 -11.60 11.63
N GLU A 62 -1.84 -11.66 10.73
CA GLU A 62 -1.17 -10.46 10.20
C GLU A 62 -2.03 -9.78 9.16
N ASN A 63 -2.92 -10.52 8.51
CA ASN A 63 -3.86 -10.02 7.54
C ASN A 63 -4.92 -9.09 8.11
N GLU A 64 -5.41 -9.34 9.31
CA GLU A 64 -6.31 -8.40 9.98
C GLU A 64 -5.65 -7.04 10.14
N TRP A 65 -4.35 -7.07 10.43
CA TRP A 65 -3.53 -5.88 10.55
C TRP A 65 -3.26 -5.20 9.21
N LEU A 66 -3.01 -5.99 8.18
CA LEU A 66 -2.65 -5.49 6.86
C LEU A 66 -3.85 -5.30 5.94
N GLY A 67 -5.03 -5.74 6.34
CA GLY A 67 -6.21 -5.75 5.51
C GLY A 67 -6.12 -6.70 4.30
N MET A 68 -5.17 -7.64 4.32
CA MET A 68 -4.90 -8.55 3.20
C MET A 68 -5.16 -10.00 3.60
N ASN A 69 -6.38 -10.32 3.95
CA ASN A 69 -6.75 -11.61 4.53
C ASN A 69 -6.54 -12.79 3.56
N GLY A 70 -5.61 -13.70 3.89
CA GLY A 70 -5.33 -14.91 3.11
C GLY A 70 -4.62 -14.65 1.78
N VAL A 71 -4.02 -13.48 1.60
CA VAL A 71 -3.36 -13.11 0.35
C VAL A 71 -1.96 -13.72 0.25
N GLN A 72 -1.63 -14.25 -0.93
CA GLN A 72 -0.27 -14.65 -1.27
C GLN A 72 0.46 -13.47 -1.91
N ALA A 73 1.66 -13.16 -1.42
CA ALA A 73 2.51 -12.13 -1.98
C ALA A 73 3.70 -12.75 -2.69
N GLN A 74 4.01 -12.24 -3.88
CA GLN A 74 5.21 -12.62 -4.62
C GLN A 74 6.34 -11.65 -4.30
N TYR A 75 7.55 -12.16 -4.20
CA TYR A 75 8.73 -11.38 -3.82
C TYR A 75 9.76 -11.38 -4.93
N THR A 76 10.42 -10.24 -5.10
CA THR A 76 11.55 -10.13 -6.01
C THR A 76 12.81 -10.70 -5.35
N SER A 77 13.90 -10.79 -6.12
CA SER A 77 15.22 -11.22 -5.60
C SER A 77 15.76 -10.31 -4.49
N GLU A 78 15.29 -9.06 -4.40
CA GLU A 78 15.61 -8.14 -3.31
C GLU A 78 14.68 -8.28 -2.10
N GLN A 79 13.81 -9.31 -2.10
CA GLN A 79 12.85 -9.57 -1.03
C GLN A 79 11.75 -8.52 -0.90
N GLN A 80 11.57 -7.71 -1.91
CA GLN A 80 10.47 -6.76 -1.97
C GLN A 80 9.26 -7.41 -2.63
N ALA A 81 8.11 -7.34 -1.98
CA ALA A 81 6.87 -7.81 -2.56
C ALA A 81 6.49 -6.97 -3.77
N LEU A 82 5.93 -7.63 -4.78
CA LEU A 82 5.32 -6.92 -5.89
C LEU A 82 4.11 -6.14 -5.36
N PRO A 83 3.92 -4.88 -5.77
CA PRO A 83 2.80 -4.10 -5.31
C PRO A 83 1.46 -4.78 -5.59
N LEU A 84 0.60 -4.83 -4.58
CA LEU A 84 -0.76 -5.34 -4.73
C LEU A 84 -1.69 -4.15 -4.90
N PRO A 85 -2.54 -4.13 -5.94
CA PRO A 85 -3.49 -3.03 -6.12
C PRO A 85 -4.41 -2.91 -4.90
N PHE A 86 -4.68 -1.69 -4.49
CA PHE A 86 -5.65 -1.43 -3.45
C PHE A 86 -7.05 -1.79 -4.00
N PRO A 87 -7.83 -2.65 -3.31
CA PRO A 87 -9.08 -3.15 -3.86
C PRO A 87 -10.21 -2.12 -3.88
N ASP A 88 -10.05 -1.01 -3.17
CA ASP A 88 -11.07 0.03 -3.08
C ASP A 88 -11.06 0.90 -4.33
N THR A 89 -12.20 0.95 -5.02
CA THR A 89 -12.43 1.80 -6.20
C THR A 89 -13.34 2.97 -5.86
N GLU A 90 -13.39 3.38 -4.60
CA GLU A 90 -14.26 4.44 -4.11
C GLU A 90 -14.07 5.73 -4.90
N LYS A 91 -15.21 6.31 -5.29
CA LYS A 91 -15.26 7.62 -5.93
C LYS A 91 -15.60 8.67 -4.88
N LYS A 92 -14.97 9.83 -4.97
CA LYS A 92 -15.32 11.01 -4.20
C LYS A 92 -15.81 12.08 -5.17
N GLU A 93 -16.94 12.73 -4.85
CA GLU A 93 -17.42 13.84 -5.61
C GLU A 93 -17.38 15.11 -4.77
N ILE A 94 -16.77 16.16 -5.33
CA ILE A 94 -16.76 17.48 -4.73
C ILE A 94 -17.46 18.46 -5.66
N SER A 95 -17.93 19.58 -5.11
CA SER A 95 -18.57 20.63 -5.87
C SER A 95 -17.66 21.86 -5.92
N ILE A 96 -17.37 22.34 -7.12
CA ILE A 96 -16.58 23.57 -7.31
C ILE A 96 -17.57 24.74 -7.37
N PRO A 97 -17.42 25.74 -6.51
CA PRO A 97 -18.33 26.90 -6.50
C PRO A 97 -18.34 27.67 -7.82
N PRO A 98 -19.43 28.39 -8.13
CA PRO A 98 -19.51 29.19 -9.34
C PRO A 98 -18.39 30.23 -9.43
N LYS A 99 -17.89 30.46 -10.63
CA LYS A 99 -16.86 31.50 -10.92
C LYS A 99 -15.63 31.40 -10.04
N THR A 100 -15.22 30.16 -9.76
CA THR A 100 -14.13 29.88 -8.82
C THR A 100 -13.10 28.96 -9.45
N THR A 101 -11.82 29.20 -9.15
CA THR A 101 -10.71 28.30 -9.48
C THR A 101 -10.12 27.79 -8.17
N GLN A 102 -9.99 26.48 -8.04
CA GLN A 102 -9.46 25.87 -6.83
C GLN A 102 -8.28 24.95 -7.14
N ARG A 103 -7.32 24.91 -6.21
CA ARG A 103 -6.34 23.83 -6.13
C ARG A 103 -6.94 22.74 -5.27
N ILE A 104 -6.92 21.51 -5.80
CA ILE A 104 -7.41 20.33 -5.13
C ILE A 104 -6.22 19.42 -4.82
N ILE A 105 -6.07 19.05 -3.56
CA ILE A 105 -5.00 18.15 -3.11
C ILE A 105 -5.64 16.94 -2.45
N VAL A 106 -5.32 15.77 -2.96
CA VAL A 106 -5.79 14.50 -2.40
C VAL A 106 -4.67 13.89 -1.55
N LEU A 107 -4.99 13.61 -0.30
CA LEU A 107 -4.08 13.04 0.69
C LEU A 107 -4.60 11.69 1.15
N LEU A 108 -3.73 10.70 1.25
CA LEU A 108 -4.05 9.41 1.87
C LEU A 108 -3.28 9.29 3.18
N GLU A 109 -4.01 8.92 4.24
CA GLU A 109 -3.41 8.54 5.51
C GLU A 109 -2.95 7.10 5.40
N CYS A 110 -1.65 6.91 5.30
CA CYS A 110 -1.06 5.58 5.16
C CYS A 110 -0.58 5.07 6.50
N GLU A 111 -0.86 3.81 6.76
CA GLU A 111 -0.43 3.12 7.96
C GLU A 111 0.81 2.28 7.65
N TRP A 112 1.87 2.50 8.43
CA TRP A 112 3.14 1.80 8.30
C TRP A 112 3.35 0.89 9.48
N PHE A 113 3.62 -0.38 9.19
CA PHE A 113 3.92 -1.38 10.20
C PHE A 113 5.30 -1.95 10.02
N GLU A 114 5.88 -2.38 11.12
CA GLU A 114 7.05 -3.22 11.12
C GLU A 114 6.88 -4.30 12.18
N THR A 115 7.08 -5.56 11.80
CA THR A 115 7.01 -6.70 12.70
C THR A 115 8.11 -7.72 12.36
N GLU A 116 8.43 -8.58 13.31
CA GLU A 116 9.36 -9.67 13.09
C GLU A 116 8.64 -10.91 12.60
N TYR A 117 9.32 -11.70 11.77
CA TYR A 117 8.80 -12.99 11.33
C TYR A 117 9.85 -14.08 11.49
N THR A 118 9.37 -15.32 11.58
CA THR A 118 10.20 -16.51 11.59
C THR A 118 9.68 -17.50 10.56
N LEU A 119 10.54 -17.92 9.64
CA LEU A 119 10.23 -18.94 8.64
C LEU A 119 10.94 -20.24 9.01
N TYR A 120 10.22 -21.35 8.88
CA TYR A 120 10.75 -22.67 9.08
C TYR A 120 10.85 -23.37 7.73
N ALA A 121 12.07 -23.63 7.29
CA ALA A 121 12.34 -24.28 6.01
C ALA A 121 12.82 -25.70 6.20
N VAL A 122 12.37 -26.61 5.34
CA VAL A 122 12.81 -28.00 5.33
C VAL A 122 13.41 -28.32 3.97
N HIS A 123 14.64 -28.81 3.97
CA HIS A 123 15.28 -29.21 2.72
C HIS A 123 14.59 -30.44 2.13
N PRO A 124 14.14 -30.39 0.86
CA PRO A 124 13.32 -31.47 0.30
C PRO A 124 14.06 -32.81 0.13
N LYS A 125 15.39 -32.79 0.01
CA LYS A 125 16.16 -34.01 -0.22
C LYS A 125 16.66 -34.70 1.07
N ASN A 126 17.07 -33.91 2.08
CA ASN A 126 17.70 -34.47 3.28
C ASN A 126 16.93 -34.22 4.57
N GLY A 127 15.79 -33.53 4.52
CA GLY A 127 14.96 -33.26 5.68
C GLY A 127 15.56 -32.27 6.69
N ARG A 128 16.70 -31.64 6.39
CA ARG A 128 17.31 -30.67 7.30
C ARG A 128 16.37 -29.46 7.47
N GLN A 129 16.21 -29.10 8.73
CA GLN A 129 15.42 -27.93 9.08
C GLN A 129 16.31 -26.71 9.24
N ARG A 130 15.81 -25.56 8.80
CA ARG A 130 16.48 -24.28 8.94
C ARG A 130 15.46 -23.24 9.34
N THR A 131 15.86 -22.37 10.27
CA THR A 131 15.05 -21.24 10.72
C THR A 131 15.63 -19.96 10.12
N ILE A 132 14.78 -19.16 9.49
CA ILE A 132 15.15 -17.87 8.92
C ILE A 132 14.30 -16.80 9.60
N THR A 133 14.95 -15.84 10.22
CA THR A 133 14.29 -14.71 10.87
C THR A 133 14.47 -13.45 10.04
N GLY A 134 13.64 -12.48 10.27
CA GLY A 134 13.72 -11.20 9.61
C GLY A 134 12.62 -10.24 10.04
N THR A 135 12.46 -9.16 9.29
CA THR A 135 11.43 -8.16 9.54
C THR A 135 10.52 -8.00 8.33
N LEU A 136 9.25 -7.78 8.63
CA LEU A 136 8.21 -7.47 7.66
C LEU A 136 7.86 -6.00 7.83
N GLN A 137 7.98 -5.21 6.76
CA GLN A 137 7.49 -3.84 6.70
C GLN A 137 6.31 -3.78 5.75
N SER A 138 5.26 -3.09 6.16
CA SER A 138 4.06 -2.96 5.35
C SER A 138 3.56 -1.52 5.36
N LYS A 139 3.06 -1.08 4.21
CA LYS A 139 2.37 0.18 4.04
C LYS A 139 0.96 -0.11 3.53
N MET A 140 -0.04 0.38 4.22
CA MET A 140 -1.43 0.22 3.82
C MET A 140 -2.13 1.57 3.69
N PRO A 141 -2.65 1.91 2.49
CA PRO A 141 -3.47 3.10 2.33
C PRO A 141 -4.75 3.01 3.17
N GLY A 142 -5.11 4.10 3.80
CA GLY A 142 -6.30 4.19 4.63
C GLY A 142 -7.20 5.33 4.19
N LYS A 143 -7.51 6.20 5.13
CA LYS A 143 -8.48 7.28 4.96
C LYS A 143 -8.01 8.34 3.96
N CYS A 144 -8.95 8.82 3.15
CA CYS A 144 -8.72 9.89 2.18
C CYS A 144 -9.14 11.24 2.76
N TYR A 145 -8.30 12.25 2.55
CA TYR A 145 -8.60 13.64 2.85
C TYR A 145 -8.44 14.49 1.60
N ILE A 146 -9.32 15.47 1.43
CA ILE A 146 -9.27 16.39 0.30
C ILE A 146 -9.08 17.79 0.83
N ALA A 147 -7.95 18.42 0.49
CA ALA A 147 -7.69 19.81 0.79
C ALA A 147 -8.01 20.66 -0.44
N ARG A 148 -8.59 21.84 -0.21
CA ARG A 148 -9.04 22.74 -1.26
C ARG A 148 -8.63 24.15 -0.91
N GLU A 149 -8.12 24.90 -1.89
CA GLU A 149 -7.86 26.32 -1.72
C GLU A 149 -8.28 27.11 -2.96
N ASN A 150 -8.86 28.29 -2.76
CA ASN A 150 -9.21 29.17 -3.85
C ASN A 150 -7.93 29.84 -4.42
N ILE A 151 -7.85 29.85 -5.76
CA ILE A 151 -6.76 30.48 -6.49
C ILE A 151 -7.32 31.67 -7.27
N LYS A 152 -6.61 32.74 -7.23
CA LYS A 152 -6.98 33.93 -8.01
C LYS A 152 -6.43 33.87 -9.43
#